data_3c808502061e048ede00ecf07665ca75
#
_entry.id   3c808502061e048ede00ecf07665ca75
#
_cell.length_a   1.000
_cell.length_b   1.000
_cell.length_c   1.000
_cell.angle_alpha   90.00
_cell.angle_beta   90.00
_cell.angle_gamma   90.00
#
_symmetry.space_group_name_H-M   'P 1'
#
loop_
_entity.id
_entity.type
_entity.pdbx_description
1 polymer ?
#
loop_
_entity_poly.entity_id
_entity_poly.type
_entity_poly.pdbx_seq_one_letter_code
_entity_poly.pdbx_strand_id
1 'polypeptide(L)'
;MVSISFFSTFTKRRYSLFFSSLLSMFIFSSCFYSNKAAQKLYDAAATNSYDMVVVPGVPFNGGKWDKTMKGRVYWSKFLYDKGIAKNLMYSGSSVYTPYYEGMIMAMYAIELGIPAEHVFYEITAEHSTENIYYSYKKAKQLGFDKIALASDKFQTMSLRKFTRKKVSPDVAMLPMVTDTMNMLEPTMIDPVIDSKKAFNKDFISIKKREGFFKRLRGTMGRNIEK
;
A
#
# COMPACT_ATOMS: atom_id res chain seq x y z
N MET A 1 -46.89 -10.41 -49.03
CA MET A 1 -46.86 -9.26 -48.11
C MET A 1 -46.30 -9.73 -46.78
N VAL A 2 -45.03 -10.07 -46.72
CA VAL A 2 -44.32 -10.45 -45.50
C VAL A 2 -42.88 -9.97 -45.70
N SER A 3 -42.48 -8.93 -45.07
CA SER A 3 -41.10 -8.60 -44.71
C SER A 3 -41.09 -7.15 -44.22
N ILE A 4 -40.95 -6.91 -42.97
CA ILE A 4 -40.30 -5.79 -42.29
C ILE A 4 -40.47 -6.00 -40.77
N SER A 5 -39.72 -6.91 -40.19
CA SER A 5 -39.69 -7.03 -38.72
C SER A 5 -38.33 -7.53 -38.16
N PHE A 6 -37.34 -7.83 -39.01
CA PHE A 6 -36.11 -8.49 -38.56
C PHE A 6 -34.93 -7.52 -38.32
N PHE A 7 -35.05 -6.27 -38.75
CA PHE A 7 -33.92 -5.29 -38.67
C PHE A 7 -33.90 -4.43 -37.37
N SER A 8 -35.02 -4.39 -36.64
CA SER A 8 -35.15 -3.50 -35.46
C SER A 8 -34.53 -4.08 -34.18
N THR A 9 -34.43 -5.40 -34.06
CA THR A 9 -33.93 -6.05 -32.85
C THR A 9 -32.40 -6.13 -32.79
N PHE A 10 -31.72 -6.15 -33.94
CA PHE A 10 -30.26 -6.25 -33.99
C PHE A 10 -29.55 -4.92 -33.64
N THR A 11 -30.12 -3.78 -33.96
CA THR A 11 -29.57 -2.45 -33.65
C THR A 11 -29.70 -2.11 -32.17
N LYS A 12 -30.84 -2.41 -31.52
CA LYS A 12 -31.03 -2.14 -30.07
C LYS A 12 -30.06 -2.93 -29.19
N ARG A 13 -29.71 -4.17 -29.58
CA ARG A 13 -28.78 -5.02 -28.83
C ARG A 13 -27.31 -4.51 -28.91
N ARG A 14 -26.93 -3.92 -30.05
CA ARG A 14 -25.58 -3.33 -30.22
C ARG A 14 -25.41 -2.06 -29.39
N TYR A 15 -26.40 -1.20 -29.32
CA TYR A 15 -26.34 0.01 -28.47
C TYR A 15 -26.35 -0.31 -26.99
N SER A 16 -27.07 -1.36 -26.56
CA SER A 16 -27.07 -1.80 -25.16
C SER A 16 -25.70 -2.33 -24.73
N LEU A 17 -24.98 -3.09 -25.57
CA LEU A 17 -23.65 -3.58 -25.29
C LEU A 17 -22.60 -2.46 -25.30
N PHE A 18 -22.74 -1.46 -26.17
CA PHE A 18 -21.87 -0.28 -26.22
C PHE A 18 -22.07 0.64 -24.99
N PHE A 19 -23.29 0.84 -24.56
CA PHE A 19 -23.60 1.63 -23.37
C PHE A 19 -23.16 0.95 -22.08
N SER A 20 -23.29 -0.39 -22.00
CA SER A 20 -22.79 -1.18 -20.88
C SER A 20 -21.27 -1.18 -20.81
N SER A 21 -20.58 -1.23 -21.94
CA SER A 21 -19.12 -1.13 -22.03
C SER A 21 -18.60 0.27 -21.66
N LEU A 22 -19.28 1.35 -22.08
CA LEU A 22 -18.92 2.71 -21.70
C LEU A 22 -19.15 2.97 -20.20
N LEU A 23 -20.25 2.48 -19.64
CA LEU A 23 -20.56 2.62 -18.21
C LEU A 23 -19.56 1.86 -17.35
N SER A 24 -19.07 0.70 -17.82
CA SER A 24 -18.01 -0.08 -17.16
C SER A 24 -16.67 0.68 -17.11
N MET A 25 -16.35 1.48 -18.12
CA MET A 25 -15.12 2.30 -18.16
C MET A 25 -15.12 3.44 -17.14
N PHE A 26 -16.29 4.00 -16.81
CA PHE A 26 -16.40 5.08 -15.81
C PHE A 26 -16.26 4.60 -14.35
N ILE A 27 -16.47 3.30 -14.08
CA ILE A 27 -16.39 2.75 -12.71
C ILE A 27 -14.92 2.60 -12.25
N PHE A 28 -13.96 2.48 -13.17
CA PHE A 28 -12.53 2.35 -12.84
C PHE A 28 -11.81 3.69 -12.61
N SER A 29 -12.45 4.82 -12.89
CA SER A 29 -11.83 6.13 -12.81
C SER A 29 -11.70 6.70 -11.39
N SER A 30 -12.31 6.07 -10.37
CA SER A 30 -12.35 6.63 -9.00
C SER A 30 -11.51 5.85 -7.97
N CYS A 31 -10.66 4.92 -8.41
CA CYS A 31 -9.88 4.07 -7.51
C CYS A 31 -8.56 4.68 -7.01
N PHE A 32 -8.30 5.97 -7.27
CA PHE A 32 -7.07 6.63 -6.81
C PHE A 32 -7.39 7.97 -6.19
N TYR A 33 -6.63 8.37 -5.16
CA TYR A 33 -6.61 9.78 -4.79
C TYR A 33 -6.12 10.61 -5.98
N SER A 34 -6.86 11.68 -6.33
CA SER A 34 -6.34 12.69 -7.25
C SER A 34 -5.11 13.37 -6.63
N ASN A 35 -4.24 13.98 -7.45
CA ASN A 35 -3.08 14.73 -6.93
C ASN A 35 -3.52 15.81 -5.92
N LYS A 36 -4.60 16.53 -6.22
CA LYS A 36 -5.18 17.54 -5.33
C LYS A 36 -5.67 16.95 -4.00
N ALA A 37 -6.30 15.75 -4.01
CA ALA A 37 -6.74 15.10 -2.79
C ALA A 37 -5.57 14.57 -1.96
N ALA A 38 -4.53 14.02 -2.60
CA ALA A 38 -3.32 13.59 -1.95
C ALA A 38 -2.58 14.77 -1.29
N GLN A 39 -2.43 15.88 -2.02
CA GLN A 39 -1.84 17.11 -1.48
C GLN A 39 -2.61 17.62 -0.27
N LYS A 40 -3.94 17.73 -0.36
CA LYS A 40 -4.79 18.18 0.77
C LYS A 40 -4.62 17.31 2.02
N LEU A 41 -4.51 15.99 1.85
CA LEU A 41 -4.28 15.07 2.98
C LEU A 41 -2.89 15.26 3.59
N TYR A 42 -1.88 15.44 2.74
CA TYR A 42 -0.52 15.75 3.18
C TYR A 42 -0.47 17.09 3.94
N ASP A 43 -1.05 18.17 3.39
CA ASP A 43 -1.07 19.50 4.01
C ASP A 43 -1.73 19.47 5.40
N ALA A 44 -2.84 18.74 5.51
CA ALA A 44 -3.52 18.56 6.79
C ALA A 44 -2.70 17.75 7.80
N ALA A 45 -1.92 16.78 7.33
CA ALA A 45 -1.09 15.95 8.18
C ALA A 45 0.26 16.61 8.54
N ALA A 46 0.81 17.45 7.63
CA ALA A 46 2.10 18.11 7.81
C ALA A 46 2.15 19.10 8.98
N THR A 47 0.99 19.52 9.48
CA THR A 47 0.87 20.33 10.70
C THR A 47 0.99 19.48 11.99
N ASN A 48 1.01 18.17 11.87
CA ASN A 48 1.10 17.22 12.96
C ASN A 48 2.38 16.41 12.87
N SER A 49 2.76 15.81 14.01
CA SER A 49 3.80 14.79 14.09
C SER A 49 3.17 13.48 14.54
N TYR A 50 3.57 12.38 13.90
CA TYR A 50 3.10 11.03 14.21
C TYR A 50 4.21 10.24 14.89
N ASP A 51 3.85 9.52 15.96
CA ASP A 51 4.82 8.70 16.68
C ASP A 51 5.29 7.53 15.82
N MET A 52 4.39 6.99 14.98
CA MET A 52 4.67 5.90 14.05
C MET A 52 3.98 6.09 12.71
N VAL A 53 4.73 5.99 11.62
CA VAL A 53 4.18 5.90 10.26
C VAL A 53 4.36 4.49 9.73
N VAL A 54 3.23 3.84 9.43
CA VAL A 54 3.17 2.49 8.87
C VAL A 54 3.27 2.54 7.36
N VAL A 55 4.14 1.71 6.79
CA VAL A 55 4.39 1.62 5.34
C VAL A 55 4.17 0.17 4.90
N PRO A 56 3.10 -0.15 4.14
CA PRO A 56 2.84 -1.49 3.65
C PRO A 56 3.93 -2.02 2.73
N GLY A 57 4.20 -3.32 2.83
CA GLY A 57 5.21 -4.02 2.06
C GLY A 57 4.93 -4.12 0.56
N VAL A 58 5.97 -4.50 -0.16
CA VAL A 58 5.96 -4.81 -1.60
C VAL A 58 6.87 -6.02 -1.82
N PRO A 59 6.49 -6.99 -2.67
CA PRO A 59 7.31 -8.15 -2.96
C PRO A 59 8.69 -7.78 -3.48
N PHE A 60 9.73 -8.41 -2.91
CA PHE A 60 11.12 -8.23 -3.34
C PHE A 60 11.60 -9.49 -4.08
N ASN A 61 11.99 -9.35 -5.35
CA ASN A 61 12.36 -10.48 -6.20
C ASN A 61 13.85 -10.87 -6.15
N GLY A 62 14.60 -10.36 -5.17
CA GLY A 62 16.06 -10.50 -5.09
C GLY A 62 16.79 -9.50 -6.00
N GLY A 63 17.92 -9.01 -5.55
CA GLY A 63 18.73 -8.05 -6.28
C GLY A 63 18.33 -6.60 -6.03
N LYS A 64 17.33 -6.07 -6.73
CA LYS A 64 16.92 -4.66 -6.63
C LYS A 64 15.45 -4.49 -6.27
N TRP A 65 15.12 -3.41 -5.59
CA TRP A 65 13.75 -2.98 -5.37
C TRP A 65 13.09 -2.50 -6.68
N ASP A 66 11.79 -2.65 -6.77
CA ASP A 66 11.02 -2.07 -7.86
C ASP A 66 10.64 -0.60 -7.59
N LYS A 67 10.02 0.05 -8.58
CA LYS A 67 9.59 1.46 -8.45
C LYS A 67 8.61 1.69 -7.30
N THR A 68 7.76 0.70 -6.99
CA THR A 68 6.75 0.83 -5.93
C THR A 68 7.40 0.78 -4.57
N MET A 69 8.28 -0.19 -4.34
CA MET A 69 9.04 -0.29 -3.10
C MET A 69 9.91 0.96 -2.89
N LYS A 70 10.69 1.34 -3.91
CA LYS A 70 11.52 2.54 -3.89
C LYS A 70 10.69 3.78 -3.54
N GLY A 71 9.58 3.96 -4.23
CA GLY A 71 8.69 5.10 -3.96
C GLY A 71 8.16 5.14 -2.53
N ARG A 72 7.72 3.99 -1.97
CA ARG A 72 7.22 3.92 -0.58
C ARG A 72 8.31 4.23 0.44
N VAL A 73 9.52 3.70 0.25
CA VAL A 73 10.65 3.98 1.15
C VAL A 73 11.06 5.45 1.07
N TYR A 74 11.17 6.03 -0.14
CA TYR A 74 11.52 7.45 -0.27
C TYR A 74 10.42 8.38 0.25
N TRP A 75 9.14 8.03 0.05
CA TRP A 75 8.04 8.80 0.62
C TRP A 75 8.10 8.81 2.15
N SER A 76 8.29 7.64 2.76
CA SER A 76 8.40 7.55 4.23
C SER A 76 9.64 8.27 4.76
N LYS A 77 10.78 8.18 4.05
CA LYS A 77 11.97 8.96 4.37
C LYS A 77 11.70 10.46 4.32
N PHE A 78 11.04 10.94 3.28
CA PHE A 78 10.65 12.35 3.18
C PHE A 78 9.79 12.79 4.38
N LEU A 79 8.82 11.98 4.79
CA LEU A 79 8.01 12.28 5.97
C LEU A 79 8.83 12.31 7.26
N TYR A 80 9.83 11.43 7.38
CA TYR A 80 10.78 11.40 8.49
C TYR A 80 11.67 12.65 8.50
N ASP A 81 12.28 12.98 7.38
CA ASP A 81 13.18 14.15 7.23
C ASP A 81 12.43 15.48 7.49
N LYS A 82 11.11 15.51 7.25
CA LYS A 82 10.24 16.67 7.57
C LYS A 82 9.74 16.70 9.01
N GLY A 83 10.10 15.72 9.84
CA GLY A 83 9.62 15.61 11.23
C GLY A 83 8.15 15.25 11.38
N ILE A 84 7.48 14.87 10.26
CA ILE A 84 6.08 14.39 10.26
C ILE A 84 6.03 12.97 10.86
N ALA A 85 7.00 12.13 10.54
CA ALA A 85 7.18 10.80 11.12
C ALA A 85 8.34 10.82 12.13
N LYS A 86 8.10 10.43 13.39
CA LYS A 86 9.17 10.21 14.37
C LYS A 86 9.81 8.84 14.19
N ASN A 87 9.00 7.84 13.85
CA ASN A 87 9.42 6.47 13.60
C ASN A 87 8.69 5.90 12.40
N LEU A 88 9.31 4.92 11.73
CA LEU A 88 8.76 4.22 10.58
C LEU A 88 8.59 2.73 10.88
N MET A 89 7.47 2.14 10.48
CA MET A 89 7.23 0.70 10.57
C MET A 89 6.89 0.14 9.19
N TYR A 90 7.79 -0.64 8.64
CA TYR A 90 7.57 -1.36 7.38
C TYR A 90 6.93 -2.71 7.65
N SER A 91 5.86 -3.04 6.92
CA SER A 91 5.05 -4.23 7.21
C SER A 91 4.94 -5.13 5.99
N GLY A 92 5.07 -6.41 6.20
CA GLY A 92 4.86 -7.46 5.21
C GLY A 92 5.73 -8.68 5.45
N SER A 93 5.10 -9.84 5.37
CA SER A 93 5.74 -11.15 5.46
C SER A 93 6.41 -11.54 4.14
N SER A 94 6.96 -12.75 4.06
CA SER A 94 7.39 -13.40 2.83
C SER A 94 6.17 -14.00 2.11
N VAL A 95 5.50 -13.20 1.26
CA VAL A 95 4.19 -13.56 0.69
C VAL A 95 4.31 -14.22 -0.69
N TYR A 96 4.90 -13.52 -1.63
CA TYR A 96 5.07 -14.00 -3.01
C TYR A 96 6.50 -14.45 -3.31
N THR A 97 7.45 -13.99 -2.53
CA THR A 97 8.89 -14.26 -2.63
C THR A 97 9.43 -14.68 -1.27
N PRO A 98 10.60 -15.33 -1.19
CA PRO A 98 11.14 -15.79 0.08
C PRO A 98 11.72 -14.68 0.98
N TYR A 99 11.44 -13.41 0.68
CA TYR A 99 11.95 -12.29 1.47
C TYR A 99 10.85 -11.65 2.30
N TYR A 100 11.12 -11.38 3.57
CA TYR A 100 10.24 -10.58 4.42
C TYR A 100 10.23 -9.13 3.93
N GLU A 101 9.11 -8.72 3.34
CA GLU A 101 8.96 -7.41 2.68
C GLU A 101 9.23 -6.26 3.65
N GLY A 102 8.71 -6.34 4.88
CA GLY A 102 8.94 -5.35 5.92
C GLY A 102 10.40 -5.20 6.31
N MET A 103 11.16 -6.32 6.40
CA MET A 103 12.60 -6.27 6.71
C MET A 103 13.42 -5.67 5.55
N ILE A 104 13.11 -6.06 4.32
CA ILE A 104 13.79 -5.51 3.12
C ILE A 104 13.63 -3.98 3.07
N MET A 105 12.39 -3.48 3.25
CA MET A 105 12.14 -2.04 3.20
C MET A 105 12.80 -1.30 4.37
N ALA A 106 12.82 -1.90 5.57
CA ALA A 106 13.53 -1.35 6.74
C ALA A 106 15.03 -1.23 6.48
N MET A 107 15.65 -2.25 5.88
CA MET A 107 17.07 -2.21 5.52
C MET A 107 17.38 -1.09 4.52
N TYR A 108 16.57 -0.93 3.48
CA TYR A 108 16.70 0.20 2.55
C TYR A 108 16.57 1.55 3.24
N ALA A 109 15.64 1.70 4.17
CA ALA A 109 15.46 2.93 4.93
C ALA A 109 16.69 3.28 5.78
N ILE A 110 17.29 2.30 6.44
CA ILE A 110 18.52 2.47 7.23
C ILE A 110 19.68 2.85 6.33
N GLU A 111 19.88 2.17 5.21
CA GLU A 111 20.94 2.50 4.24
C GLU A 111 20.76 3.89 3.59
N LEU A 112 19.53 4.40 3.56
CA LEU A 112 19.26 5.79 3.16
C LEU A 112 19.51 6.82 4.28
N GLY A 113 20.00 6.39 5.45
CA GLY A 113 20.43 7.25 6.55
C GLY A 113 19.36 7.53 7.61
N ILE A 114 18.27 6.76 7.65
CA ILE A 114 17.35 6.82 8.81
C ILE A 114 17.98 6.01 9.96
N PRO A 115 18.12 6.59 11.17
CA PRO A 115 18.67 5.88 12.31
C PRO A 115 17.93 4.58 12.61
N ALA A 116 18.66 3.50 12.87
CA ALA A 116 18.08 2.18 13.04
C ALA A 116 17.07 2.09 14.19
N GLU A 117 17.27 2.88 15.25
CA GLU A 117 16.36 2.99 16.40
C GLU A 117 15.00 3.59 16.06
N HIS A 118 14.86 4.28 14.93
CA HIS A 118 13.62 4.84 14.41
C HIS A 118 12.96 3.97 13.33
N VAL A 119 13.57 2.82 12.98
CA VAL A 119 13.10 1.93 11.93
C VAL A 119 12.63 0.60 12.52
N PHE A 120 11.34 0.35 12.40
CA PHE A 120 10.68 -0.87 12.86
C PHE A 120 10.18 -1.69 11.67
N TYR A 121 9.95 -2.97 11.88
CA TYR A 121 9.30 -3.84 10.88
C TYR A 121 8.30 -4.79 11.52
N GLU A 122 7.33 -5.21 10.76
CA GLU A 122 6.31 -6.21 11.08
C GLU A 122 6.32 -7.25 9.94
N ILE A 123 6.35 -8.54 10.26
CA ILE A 123 6.59 -9.63 9.32
C ILE A 123 5.49 -10.70 9.31
N THR A 124 4.36 -10.44 9.98
CA THR A 124 3.25 -11.39 10.05
C THR A 124 2.23 -11.19 8.94
N ALA A 125 2.11 -9.94 8.46
CA ALA A 125 1.10 -9.56 7.47
C ALA A 125 1.32 -10.24 6.11
N GLU A 126 0.28 -10.91 5.60
CA GLU A 126 0.28 -11.58 4.29
C GLU A 126 -0.70 -10.91 3.30
N HIS A 127 -1.58 -10.03 3.79
CA HIS A 127 -2.57 -9.31 2.99
C HIS A 127 -2.51 -7.80 3.26
N SER A 128 -2.96 -7.01 2.27
CA SER A 128 -2.91 -5.54 2.35
C SER A 128 -3.55 -4.96 3.62
N THR A 129 -4.67 -5.52 4.08
CA THR A 129 -5.35 -5.06 5.30
C THR A 129 -4.62 -5.46 6.57
N GLU A 130 -3.91 -6.57 6.54
CA GLU A 130 -3.11 -7.07 7.66
C GLU A 130 -1.91 -6.18 7.93
N ASN A 131 -1.31 -5.59 6.88
CA ASN A 131 -0.19 -4.65 7.05
C ASN A 131 -0.53 -3.54 8.06
N ILE A 132 -1.65 -2.86 7.88
CA ILE A 132 -2.03 -1.80 8.82
C ILE A 132 -2.54 -2.37 10.16
N TYR A 133 -3.23 -3.50 10.15
CA TYR A 133 -3.80 -4.07 11.35
C TYR A 133 -2.72 -4.55 12.33
N TYR A 134 -1.77 -5.38 11.89
CA TYR A 134 -0.70 -5.90 12.75
C TYR A 134 0.32 -4.82 13.13
N SER A 135 0.63 -3.92 12.19
CA SER A 135 1.51 -2.78 12.51
C SER A 135 0.88 -1.85 13.54
N TYR A 136 -0.42 -1.57 13.45
CA TYR A 136 -1.11 -0.77 14.46
C TYR A 136 -1.05 -1.43 15.84
N LYS A 137 -1.35 -2.74 15.92
CA LYS A 137 -1.23 -3.49 17.18
C LYS A 137 0.19 -3.42 17.76
N LYS A 138 1.19 -3.67 16.92
CA LYS A 138 2.60 -3.61 17.32
C LYS A 138 3.00 -2.21 17.77
N ALA A 139 2.58 -1.16 17.06
CA ALA A 139 2.84 0.23 17.43
C ALA A 139 2.23 0.56 18.80
N LYS A 140 0.99 0.14 19.06
CA LYS A 140 0.35 0.34 20.36
C LYS A 140 1.05 -0.42 21.50
N GLN A 141 1.53 -1.65 21.25
CA GLN A 141 2.32 -2.42 22.22
C GLN A 141 3.67 -1.75 22.55
N LEU A 142 4.24 -1.01 21.59
CA LEU A 142 5.47 -0.22 21.76
C LEU A 142 5.21 1.15 22.41
N GLY A 143 3.97 1.50 22.75
CA GLY A 143 3.61 2.74 23.41
C GLY A 143 3.42 3.93 22.46
N PHE A 144 3.31 3.70 21.14
CA PHE A 144 3.05 4.76 20.17
C PHE A 144 1.55 5.04 20.04
N ASP A 145 1.16 6.32 20.12
CA ASP A 145 -0.24 6.72 20.12
C ASP A 145 -0.71 7.32 18.80
N LYS A 146 0.03 8.26 18.26
CA LYS A 146 -0.31 8.94 17.01
C LYS A 146 0.24 8.15 15.83
N ILE A 147 -0.63 7.44 15.10
CA ILE A 147 -0.24 6.54 14.02
C ILE A 147 -0.79 7.04 12.70
N ALA A 148 0.02 6.96 11.63
CA ALA A 148 -0.39 7.24 10.27
C ALA A 148 -0.04 6.07 9.32
N LEU A 149 -0.75 5.99 8.19
CA LEU A 149 -0.48 5.05 7.09
C LEU A 149 0.04 5.83 5.89
N ALA A 150 1.27 5.54 5.45
CA ALA A 150 1.89 6.14 4.29
C ALA A 150 2.10 5.12 3.17
N SER A 151 1.60 5.41 1.96
CA SER A 151 1.78 4.55 0.79
C SER A 151 1.48 5.31 -0.50
N ASP A 152 1.54 4.61 -1.65
CA ASP A 152 1.02 5.14 -2.90
C ASP A 152 -0.48 5.46 -2.81
N LYS A 153 -0.96 6.28 -3.75
CA LYS A 153 -2.34 6.80 -3.74
C LYS A 153 -3.40 5.69 -3.80
N PHE A 154 -3.12 4.62 -4.54
CA PHE A 154 -4.05 3.49 -4.66
C PHE A 154 -4.15 2.71 -3.36
N GLN A 155 -3.03 2.29 -2.81
CA GLN A 155 -2.97 1.50 -1.59
C GLN A 155 -3.59 2.27 -0.41
N THR A 156 -3.23 3.56 -0.25
CA THR A 156 -3.75 4.39 0.83
C THR A 156 -5.26 4.55 0.74
N MET A 157 -5.81 4.75 -0.48
CA MET A 157 -7.25 4.86 -0.66
C MET A 157 -7.97 3.54 -0.42
N SER A 158 -7.45 2.43 -0.92
CA SER A 158 -8.06 1.10 -0.77
C SER A 158 -8.15 0.68 0.70
N LEU A 159 -7.14 1.02 1.50
CA LEU A 159 -7.10 0.70 2.92
C LEU A 159 -7.92 1.64 3.81
N ARG A 160 -8.27 2.84 3.35
CA ARG A 160 -8.93 3.88 4.17
C ARG A 160 -10.18 3.39 4.89
N LYS A 161 -11.09 2.74 4.16
CA LYS A 161 -12.36 2.26 4.74
C LYS A 161 -12.15 1.19 5.79
N PHE A 162 -11.25 0.24 5.49
CA PHE A 162 -10.88 -0.82 6.42
C PHE A 162 -10.22 -0.23 7.67
N THR A 163 -9.21 0.61 7.51
CA THR A 163 -8.48 1.24 8.62
C THR A 163 -9.42 1.96 9.57
N ARG A 164 -10.29 2.83 9.05
CA ARG A 164 -11.23 3.60 9.89
C ARG A 164 -12.25 2.74 10.63
N LYS A 165 -12.67 1.60 10.04
CA LYS A 165 -13.73 0.75 10.60
C LYS A 165 -13.22 -0.38 11.48
N LYS A 166 -12.01 -0.88 11.21
CA LYS A 166 -11.51 -2.13 11.80
C LYS A 166 -10.21 -1.96 12.59
N VAL A 167 -9.51 -0.82 12.41
CA VAL A 167 -8.27 -0.50 13.12
C VAL A 167 -8.52 0.68 14.05
N SER A 168 -8.53 1.90 13.53
CA SER A 168 -8.89 3.12 14.27
C SER A 168 -9.29 4.24 13.29
N PRO A 169 -10.31 5.06 13.63
CA PRO A 169 -10.64 6.26 12.87
C PRO A 169 -9.53 7.32 12.92
N ASP A 170 -8.66 7.28 13.92
CA ASP A 170 -7.63 8.29 14.20
C ASP A 170 -6.35 8.08 13.39
N VAL A 171 -6.23 6.93 12.70
CA VAL A 171 -5.08 6.69 11.80
C VAL A 171 -5.16 7.64 10.61
N ALA A 172 -4.19 8.54 10.51
CA ALA A 172 -4.09 9.48 9.40
C ALA A 172 -3.66 8.78 8.11
N MET A 173 -4.14 9.28 6.96
CA MET A 173 -3.79 8.77 5.64
C MET A 173 -2.81 9.73 4.97
N LEU A 174 -1.62 9.24 4.63
CA LEU A 174 -0.52 9.97 4.00
C LEU A 174 -0.19 9.38 2.61
N PRO A 175 -1.08 9.60 1.60
CA PRO A 175 -0.80 9.16 0.24
C PRO A 175 0.39 9.94 -0.34
N MET A 176 1.20 9.29 -1.17
CA MET A 176 2.29 9.93 -1.91
C MET A 176 1.76 11.13 -2.70
N VAL A 177 2.46 12.25 -2.57
CA VAL A 177 2.24 13.46 -3.37
C VAL A 177 3.12 13.40 -4.61
N THR A 178 2.50 13.42 -5.78
CA THR A 178 3.20 13.24 -7.07
C THR A 178 4.29 14.30 -7.27
N ASP A 179 3.98 15.57 -7.01
CA ASP A 179 4.92 16.67 -7.24
C ASP A 179 6.14 16.56 -6.31
N THR A 180 5.92 16.16 -5.06
CA THR A 180 7.01 15.88 -4.11
C THR A 180 7.88 14.71 -4.59
N MET A 181 7.26 13.63 -5.09
CA MET A 181 8.03 12.48 -5.58
C MET A 181 8.83 12.83 -6.84
N ASN A 182 8.27 13.62 -7.77
CA ASN A 182 8.97 14.10 -8.95
C ASN A 182 10.18 14.99 -8.58
N MET A 183 10.03 15.81 -7.54
CA MET A 183 11.13 16.64 -7.03
C MET A 183 12.25 15.80 -6.40
N LEU A 184 11.92 14.69 -5.75
CA LEU A 184 12.91 13.81 -5.11
C LEU A 184 13.60 12.89 -6.12
N GLU A 185 12.93 12.52 -7.22
CA GLU A 185 13.40 11.50 -8.18
C GLU A 185 14.85 11.70 -8.65
N PRO A 186 15.31 12.92 -9.03
CA PRO A 186 16.69 13.13 -9.46
C PRO A 186 17.77 12.84 -8.41
N THR A 187 17.41 12.84 -7.13
CA THR A 187 18.32 12.60 -6.00
C THR A 187 18.24 11.19 -5.45
N MET A 188 17.32 10.37 -5.96
CA MET A 188 17.12 9.01 -5.50
C MET A 188 18.26 8.09 -5.94
N ILE A 189 18.93 7.49 -4.98
CA ILE A 189 19.93 6.45 -5.18
C ILE A 189 19.33 5.05 -5.00
N ASP A 190 20.06 4.02 -5.39
CA ASP A 190 19.73 2.61 -5.15
C ASP A 190 20.79 2.00 -4.22
N PRO A 191 20.61 2.05 -2.90
CA PRO A 191 21.57 1.51 -1.97
C PRO A 191 21.64 -0.02 -2.06
N VAL A 192 22.79 -0.59 -1.69
CA VAL A 192 22.99 -2.04 -1.62
C VAL A 192 22.67 -2.52 -0.23
N ILE A 193 21.83 -3.55 -0.13
CA ILE A 193 21.46 -4.21 1.12
C ILE A 193 21.88 -5.67 1.13
N ASP A 194 22.14 -6.24 2.32
CA ASP A 194 22.31 -7.68 2.49
C ASP A 194 20.93 -8.37 2.66
N SER A 195 20.26 -8.62 1.53
CA SER A 195 18.92 -9.21 1.53
C SER A 195 18.84 -10.61 2.14
N LYS A 196 20.00 -11.33 2.33
CA LYS A 196 20.03 -12.62 2.98
C LYS A 196 19.52 -12.56 4.43
N LYS A 197 19.67 -11.43 5.10
CA LYS A 197 19.14 -11.20 6.46
C LYS A 197 17.62 -11.25 6.55
N ALA A 198 16.93 -10.99 5.42
CA ALA A 198 15.47 -11.02 5.34
C ALA A 198 14.95 -12.28 4.61
N PHE A 199 15.78 -13.29 4.38
CA PHE A 199 15.41 -14.49 3.66
C PHE A 199 14.72 -15.51 4.59
N ASN A 200 13.53 -15.95 4.19
CA ASN A 200 12.77 -17.01 4.85
C ASN A 200 13.11 -18.39 4.22
N LYS A 201 13.78 -19.25 4.98
CA LYS A 201 14.19 -20.60 4.52
C LYS A 201 12.97 -21.52 4.33
N ASP A 202 11.91 -21.30 5.10
CA ASP A 202 10.71 -22.15 5.12
C ASP A 202 9.60 -21.56 4.23
N PHE A 203 9.98 -20.72 3.25
CA PHE A 203 9.05 -20.02 2.39
C PHE A 203 8.18 -20.95 1.56
N ILE A 204 6.86 -20.79 1.69
CA ILE A 204 5.88 -21.33 0.77
C ILE A 204 4.99 -20.18 0.29
N SER A 205 5.01 -19.90 -1.02
CA SER A 205 4.23 -18.81 -1.59
C SER A 205 2.74 -18.90 -1.22
N ILE A 206 2.12 -17.78 -0.91
CA ILE A 206 0.69 -17.67 -0.61
C ILE A 206 -0.18 -18.25 -1.75
N LYS A 207 0.29 -18.20 -3.00
CA LYS A 207 -0.40 -18.81 -4.14
C LYS A 207 -0.54 -20.33 -4.02
N LYS A 208 0.40 -21.00 -3.33
CA LYS A 208 0.35 -22.45 -3.05
C LYS A 208 -0.47 -22.76 -1.80
N ARG A 209 -0.48 -21.87 -0.80
CA ARG A 209 -1.17 -22.06 0.49
C ARG A 209 -2.64 -21.63 0.46
N GLU A 210 -2.99 -20.69 -0.42
CA GLU A 210 -4.32 -20.10 -0.47
C GLU A 210 -4.88 -20.05 -1.90
N GLY A 211 -6.11 -20.54 -2.06
CA GLY A 211 -6.88 -20.37 -3.29
C GLY A 211 -7.27 -18.90 -3.52
N PHE A 212 -7.70 -18.60 -4.75
CA PHE A 212 -8.04 -17.22 -5.16
C PHE A 212 -9.05 -16.54 -4.22
N PHE A 213 -10.14 -17.20 -3.86
CA PHE A 213 -11.18 -16.62 -3.00
C PHE A 213 -10.70 -16.35 -1.58
N LYS A 214 -9.84 -17.21 -1.02
CA LYS A 214 -9.27 -16.99 0.31
C LYS A 214 -8.38 -15.75 0.32
N ARG A 215 -7.51 -15.59 -0.69
CA ARG A 215 -6.66 -14.38 -0.85
C ARG A 215 -7.48 -13.12 -1.02
N LEU A 216 -8.56 -13.18 -1.84
CA LEU A 216 -9.47 -12.04 -2.01
C LEU A 216 -10.13 -11.64 -0.69
N ARG A 217 -10.57 -12.61 0.12
CA ARG A 217 -11.15 -12.36 1.46
C ARG A 217 -10.12 -11.73 2.40
N GLY A 218 -8.86 -12.20 2.38
CA GLY A 218 -7.76 -11.63 3.14
C GLY A 218 -7.48 -10.18 2.76
N THR A 219 -7.39 -9.89 1.46
CA THR A 219 -7.25 -8.52 0.96
C THR A 219 -8.38 -7.59 1.41
N MET A 220 -9.60 -8.12 1.61
CA MET A 220 -10.74 -7.38 2.16
C MET A 220 -10.77 -7.35 3.71
N GLY A 221 -9.79 -7.93 4.38
CA GLY A 221 -9.69 -7.97 5.85
C GLY A 221 -10.68 -8.92 6.53
N ARG A 222 -11.16 -9.95 5.82
CA ARG A 222 -12.09 -10.94 6.39
C ARG A 222 -11.37 -12.12 7.07
N ASN A 223 -10.07 -12.22 6.93
CA ASN A 223 -9.24 -13.24 7.59
C ASN A 223 -8.64 -12.76 8.90
N ILE A 224 -8.80 -11.48 9.23
CA ILE A 224 -8.29 -10.90 10.47
C ILE A 224 -9.19 -11.39 11.62
N GLU A 225 -8.60 -12.09 12.56
CA GLU A 225 -9.25 -12.55 13.78
C GLU A 225 -9.67 -11.33 14.63
N LYS A 226 -10.86 -11.45 15.23
CA LYS A 226 -11.44 -10.43 16.09
C LYS A 226 -10.80 -10.45 17.47
#